data_1b426e3639e5c910e7bce16d48537d80
#
_entry.id   1b426e3639e5c910e7bce16d48537d80
#
_cell.length_a   1.000
_cell.length_b   1.000
_cell.length_c   1.000
_cell.angle_alpha   90.00
_cell.angle_beta   90.00
_cell.angle_gamma   90.00
#
_symmetry.space_group_name_H-M   'P 1'
#
loop_
_entity.id
_entity.type
_entity.pdbx_description
1 polymer ?
#
loop_
_entity_poly.entity_id
_entity_poly.type
_entity_poly.pdbx_seq_one_letter_code
_entity_poly.pdbx_strand_id
1 'polypeptide(L)'
;MMRRFILTLEILFVSLFLLGGSFPETETARNTSGGFRWKDYRTIAHALGGMDGKDYLNSREGFLFMYEQGVRLFELDLSRTSDGVWVCRHNWNDSMGQWDGNGKKVLTEKEFRQSKIYGKYTPMTLEDFFLLLKDYPDAYVLIDSKQYSLRNYQRTLEDYSDYVEIARNAGAGETLNRIIPEIYNEAMFPGTVMLYSFPSYVYSLWQ
;
A
#
# COMPACT_ATOMS: atom_id res chain seq x y z
N MET A 1 30.18 -6.84 -22.64
CA MET A 1 29.89 -5.40 -22.43
C MET A 1 28.37 -5.25 -22.40
N MET A 2 27.73 -5.53 -21.24
CA MET A 2 26.27 -5.48 -21.08
C MET A 2 25.90 -4.08 -20.63
N ARG A 3 25.10 -3.37 -21.42
CA ARG A 3 24.53 -2.07 -21.05
C ARG A 3 23.45 -2.30 -19.98
N ARG A 4 23.70 -1.78 -18.79
CA ARG A 4 22.71 -1.69 -17.73
C ARG A 4 21.67 -0.64 -18.13
N PHE A 5 20.43 -1.06 -18.36
CA PHE A 5 19.30 -0.14 -18.39
C PHE A 5 18.86 0.09 -16.94
N ILE A 6 19.28 1.21 -16.39
CA ILE A 6 18.75 1.72 -15.12
C ILE A 6 17.48 2.47 -15.47
N LEU A 7 16.33 1.90 -15.12
CA LEU A 7 15.07 2.61 -15.15
C LEU A 7 14.94 3.34 -13.82
N THR A 8 15.41 4.57 -13.77
CA THR A 8 15.16 5.47 -12.63
C THR A 8 13.70 5.91 -12.70
N LEU A 9 12.86 5.31 -11.86
CA LEU A 9 11.55 5.85 -11.55
C LEU A 9 11.77 6.93 -10.48
N GLU A 10 11.83 8.19 -10.88
CA GLU A 10 11.83 9.29 -9.93
C GLU A 10 10.44 9.35 -9.27
N ILE A 11 10.37 8.86 -8.03
CA ILE A 11 9.19 9.02 -7.19
C ILE A 11 9.23 10.46 -6.66
N LEU A 12 8.48 11.34 -7.32
CA LEU A 12 8.29 12.70 -6.84
C LEU A 12 7.23 12.66 -5.73
N PHE A 13 7.67 12.71 -4.46
CA PHE A 13 6.78 12.92 -3.33
C PHE A 13 6.23 14.35 -3.41
N VAL A 14 5.01 14.50 -3.86
CA VAL A 14 4.29 15.77 -3.79
C VAL A 14 3.43 15.77 -2.54
N SER A 15 3.95 16.41 -1.47
CA SER A 15 3.11 16.88 -0.38
C SER A 15 2.22 18.00 -0.93
N LEU A 16 1.00 17.66 -1.30
CA LEU A 16 0.05 18.63 -1.82
C LEU A 16 -0.55 19.42 -0.65
N PHE A 17 0.00 20.59 -0.38
CA PHE A 17 -0.65 21.59 0.47
C PHE A 17 -1.92 22.08 -0.22
N LEU A 18 -3.07 21.85 0.40
CA LEU A 18 -4.35 22.38 -0.01
C LEU A 18 -4.39 23.91 0.23
N LEU A 19 -3.92 24.68 -0.75
CA LEU A 19 -4.44 26.00 -0.99
C LEU A 19 -5.58 25.84 -1.99
N GLY A 20 -6.80 26.24 -1.62
CA GLY A 20 -8.06 26.07 -2.34
C GLY A 20 -8.02 26.41 -3.84
N GLY A 21 -7.38 25.56 -4.62
CA GLY A 21 -7.37 25.56 -6.05
C GLY A 21 -8.17 24.37 -6.53
N SER A 22 -9.11 24.60 -7.44
CA SER A 22 -9.75 23.55 -8.21
C SER A 22 -8.66 22.64 -8.75
N PHE A 23 -8.73 21.34 -8.45
CA PHE A 23 -7.89 20.35 -9.12
C PHE A 23 -8.10 20.55 -10.63
N PRO A 24 -7.03 20.53 -11.46
CA PRO A 24 -7.23 20.46 -12.87
C PRO A 24 -8.15 19.26 -13.13
N GLU A 25 -9.22 19.47 -13.90
CA GLU A 25 -10.05 18.36 -14.36
C GLU A 25 -9.09 17.26 -14.81
N THR A 26 -9.08 16.15 -14.06
CA THR A 26 -8.32 14.97 -14.43
C THR A 26 -8.78 14.66 -15.83
N GLU A 27 -7.86 14.67 -16.80
CA GLU A 27 -8.14 14.11 -18.12
C GLU A 27 -8.75 12.74 -17.85
N THR A 28 -10.07 12.69 -17.96
CA THR A 28 -10.85 11.46 -17.89
C THR A 28 -10.11 10.50 -18.79
N ALA A 29 -9.56 9.44 -18.22
CA ALA A 29 -8.79 8.44 -18.92
C ALA A 29 -9.56 8.11 -20.20
N ARG A 30 -9.09 8.65 -21.32
CA ARG A 30 -9.70 8.38 -22.61
C ARG A 30 -9.66 6.88 -22.76
N ASN A 31 -10.84 6.32 -22.87
CA ASN A 31 -11.08 4.92 -23.12
C ASN A 31 -10.43 4.54 -24.44
N THR A 32 -9.10 4.37 -24.39
CA THR A 32 -8.33 3.74 -25.45
C THR A 32 -8.46 2.25 -25.18
N SER A 33 -8.66 1.46 -26.19
CA SER A 33 -8.83 0.00 -26.19
C SER A 33 -7.64 -0.81 -25.61
N GLY A 34 -6.78 -0.19 -24.84
CA GLY A 34 -5.74 -0.78 -24.00
C GLY A 34 -6.13 -0.54 -22.54
N GLY A 35 -6.35 -1.61 -21.78
CA GLY A 35 -6.70 -1.55 -20.35
C GLY A 35 -5.73 -0.69 -19.54
N PHE A 36 -6.17 -0.24 -18.37
CA PHE A 36 -5.37 0.54 -17.43
C PHE A 36 -3.99 -0.10 -17.23
N ARG A 37 -2.94 0.70 -17.40
CA ARG A 37 -1.55 0.28 -17.15
C ARG A 37 -1.01 1.12 -16.02
N TRP A 38 -0.88 0.54 -14.84
CA TRP A 38 -0.38 1.22 -13.65
C TRP A 38 0.97 1.94 -13.86
N LYS A 39 1.82 1.43 -14.76
CA LYS A 39 3.11 2.03 -15.12
C LYS A 39 3.01 3.39 -15.82
N ASP A 40 1.86 3.72 -16.37
CA ASP A 40 1.61 5.00 -17.03
C ASP A 40 1.09 6.05 -16.03
N TYR A 41 0.78 5.62 -14.79
CA TYR A 41 0.33 6.51 -13.73
C TYR A 41 1.52 7.25 -13.12
N ARG A 42 1.33 8.56 -12.87
CA ARG A 42 2.38 9.44 -12.33
C ARG A 42 2.17 9.80 -10.87
N THR A 43 1.05 9.42 -10.29
CA THR A 43 0.66 9.79 -8.93
C THR A 43 0.31 8.53 -8.16
N ILE A 44 0.83 8.42 -6.95
CA ILE A 44 0.52 7.34 -6.01
C ILE A 44 -0.10 7.99 -4.78
N ALA A 45 -1.23 7.45 -4.32
CA ALA A 45 -1.76 7.82 -3.01
C ALA A 45 -0.97 7.08 -1.92
N HIS A 46 -0.04 7.78 -1.30
CA HIS A 46 0.79 7.28 -0.21
C HIS A 46 -0.08 6.95 1.02
N ALA A 47 0.19 5.81 1.66
CA ALA A 47 -0.57 5.34 2.83
C ALA A 47 -2.10 5.35 2.62
N LEU A 48 -2.57 4.89 1.45
CA LEU A 48 -3.95 4.97 0.98
C LEU A 48 -4.53 6.38 0.93
N GLY A 49 -3.68 7.41 1.01
CA GLY A 49 -4.06 8.80 0.88
C GLY A 49 -4.40 9.50 2.21
N GLY A 50 -4.89 10.72 2.06
CA GLY A 50 -5.28 11.59 3.16
C GLY A 50 -6.63 12.26 2.90
N MET A 51 -7.25 12.77 3.95
CA MET A 51 -8.47 13.58 3.87
C MET A 51 -8.62 14.44 5.14
N ASP A 52 -9.42 15.52 5.04
CA ASP A 52 -9.65 16.45 6.15
C ASP A 52 -8.35 17.04 6.75
N GLY A 53 -7.33 17.25 5.92
CA GLY A 53 -6.01 17.74 6.37
C GLY A 53 -5.23 16.74 7.21
N LYS A 54 -5.57 15.46 7.13
CA LYS A 54 -4.83 14.34 7.73
C LYS A 54 -4.19 13.51 6.64
N ASP A 55 -2.92 13.17 6.83
CA ASP A 55 -2.12 12.34 5.93
C ASP A 55 -1.92 10.93 6.49
N TYR A 56 -1.40 10.02 5.68
CA TYR A 56 -0.98 8.67 6.08
C TYR A 56 -2.08 7.86 6.76
N LEU A 57 -3.29 7.88 6.20
CA LEU A 57 -4.44 7.31 6.90
C LEU A 57 -4.42 5.78 6.95
N ASN A 58 -3.93 5.10 5.91
CA ASN A 58 -4.04 3.63 5.80
C ASN A 58 -5.44 3.13 6.18
N SER A 59 -6.49 3.90 5.81
CA SER A 59 -7.87 3.70 6.24
C SER A 59 -8.79 3.40 5.06
N ARG A 60 -9.94 2.81 5.38
CA ARG A 60 -10.99 2.58 4.39
C ARG A 60 -11.42 3.87 3.71
N GLU A 61 -11.67 4.93 4.48
CA GLU A 61 -12.15 6.20 3.97
C GLU A 61 -11.10 6.92 3.12
N GLY A 62 -9.82 6.83 3.50
CA GLY A 62 -8.72 7.39 2.71
C GLY A 62 -8.66 6.77 1.32
N PHE A 63 -8.70 5.43 1.25
CA PHE A 63 -8.74 4.70 -0.03
C PHE A 63 -9.93 5.12 -0.89
N LEU A 64 -11.15 5.09 -0.32
CA LEU A 64 -12.38 5.43 -1.04
C LEU A 64 -12.36 6.86 -1.56
N PHE A 65 -11.97 7.81 -0.71
CA PHE A 65 -11.89 9.21 -1.09
C PHE A 65 -10.93 9.43 -2.27
N MET A 66 -9.72 8.88 -2.19
CA MET A 66 -8.73 9.03 -3.27
C MET A 66 -9.18 8.31 -4.55
N TYR A 67 -9.83 7.15 -4.44
CA TYR A 67 -10.38 6.45 -5.58
C TYR A 67 -11.46 7.28 -6.30
N GLU A 68 -12.35 7.94 -5.56
CA GLU A 68 -13.37 8.87 -6.08
C GLU A 68 -12.74 10.09 -6.76
N GLN A 69 -11.56 10.52 -6.32
CA GLN A 69 -10.77 11.57 -6.98
C GLN A 69 -10.06 11.09 -8.25
N GLY A 70 -10.27 9.85 -8.66
CA GLY A 70 -9.68 9.28 -9.87
C GLY A 70 -8.32 8.62 -9.68
N VAL A 71 -7.79 8.53 -8.47
CA VAL A 71 -6.54 7.80 -8.19
C VAL A 71 -6.77 6.31 -8.38
N ARG A 72 -5.80 5.63 -9.00
CA ARG A 72 -5.84 4.19 -9.29
C ARG A 72 -4.58 3.46 -8.86
N LEU A 73 -3.58 4.19 -8.40
CA LEU A 73 -2.35 3.64 -7.87
C LEU A 73 -2.19 4.10 -6.42
N PHE A 74 -2.08 3.14 -5.51
CA PHE A 74 -2.01 3.36 -4.08
C PHE A 74 -0.73 2.74 -3.53
N GLU A 75 -0.26 3.26 -2.43
CA GLU A 75 0.71 2.61 -1.58
C GLU A 75 0.04 2.29 -0.24
N LEU A 76 0.37 1.15 0.33
CA LEU A 76 -0.20 0.61 1.55
C LEU A 76 0.90 0.16 2.49
N ASP A 77 0.96 0.78 3.65
CA ASP A 77 1.84 0.34 4.73
C ASP A 77 1.25 -0.87 5.48
N LEU A 78 2.09 -1.86 5.77
CA LEU A 78 1.69 -3.02 6.55
C LEU A 78 2.57 -3.22 7.79
N SER A 79 1.92 -3.37 8.93
CA SER A 79 2.52 -3.75 10.22
C SER A 79 1.78 -4.92 10.85
N ARG A 80 2.36 -5.52 11.89
CA ARG A 80 1.70 -6.60 12.65
C ARG A 80 1.20 -6.10 14.00
N THR A 81 0.04 -6.61 14.40
CA THR A 81 -0.46 -6.50 15.78
C THR A 81 0.36 -7.37 16.74
N SER A 82 0.15 -7.19 18.05
CA SER A 82 0.84 -7.99 19.08
C SER A 82 0.47 -9.47 19.06
N ASP A 83 -0.68 -9.81 18.51
CA ASP A 83 -1.18 -11.16 18.28
C ASP A 83 -0.96 -11.66 16.84
N GLY A 84 -0.14 -10.94 16.04
CA GLY A 84 0.40 -11.40 14.78
C GLY A 84 -0.43 -11.11 13.53
N VAL A 85 -1.54 -10.40 13.63
CA VAL A 85 -2.41 -10.07 12.49
C VAL A 85 -1.83 -8.92 11.68
N TRP A 86 -1.84 -9.05 10.35
CA TRP A 86 -1.43 -7.97 9.44
C TRP A 86 -2.50 -6.88 9.35
N VAL A 87 -2.06 -5.64 9.54
CA VAL A 87 -2.92 -4.45 9.56
C VAL A 87 -2.36 -3.33 8.70
N CYS A 88 -3.25 -2.54 8.13
CA CYS A 88 -2.94 -1.36 7.33
C CYS A 88 -2.46 -0.24 8.25
N ARG A 89 -1.15 -0.16 8.46
CA ARG A 89 -0.54 0.82 9.36
C ARG A 89 0.95 0.92 9.11
N HIS A 90 1.48 2.16 9.14
CA HIS A 90 2.90 2.42 8.96
C HIS A 90 3.74 1.78 10.09
N ASN A 91 3.55 2.16 11.33
CA ASN A 91 4.20 1.54 12.49
C ASN A 91 3.50 1.90 13.82
N TRP A 92 4.05 1.40 14.94
CA TRP A 92 3.48 1.58 16.27
C TRP A 92 4.18 2.64 17.11
N ASN A 93 5.24 3.27 16.59
CA ASN A 93 6.14 4.12 17.37
C ASN A 93 6.09 5.59 17.01
N ASP A 94 5.62 5.92 15.82
CA ASP A 94 5.68 7.26 15.28
C ASP A 94 4.35 8.01 15.36
N SER A 95 4.44 9.28 15.01
CA SER A 95 3.32 10.21 14.96
C SER A 95 2.77 10.40 13.54
N MET A 96 3.25 9.62 12.58
CA MET A 96 2.86 9.79 11.17
C MET A 96 1.43 9.34 10.95
N GLY A 97 0.49 10.29 10.96
CA GLY A 97 -0.90 10.01 10.68
C GLY A 97 -1.58 9.08 11.65
N GLN A 98 -1.15 9.08 12.87
CA GLN A 98 -1.62 8.12 13.84
C GLN A 98 -2.90 8.60 14.53
N TRP A 99 -3.69 7.66 14.98
CA TRP A 99 -4.73 7.95 15.95
C TRP A 99 -4.13 8.37 17.29
N ASP A 100 -4.85 9.16 18.02
CA ASP A 100 -4.49 9.60 19.33
C ASP A 100 -4.46 8.44 20.36
N GLY A 101 -3.63 8.59 21.34
CA GLY A 101 -3.65 7.84 22.59
C GLY A 101 -2.80 6.58 22.70
N ASN A 102 -2.39 5.92 21.61
CA ASN A 102 -1.70 4.64 21.69
C ASN A 102 -0.44 4.52 20.80
N GLY A 103 0.14 5.62 20.38
CA GLY A 103 1.20 5.67 19.38
C GLY A 103 2.46 4.82 19.65
N LYS A 104 2.62 4.28 20.85
CA LYS A 104 3.75 3.43 21.21
C LYS A 104 3.39 2.01 21.63
N LYS A 105 2.09 1.70 21.77
CA LYS A 105 1.61 0.37 22.14
C LYS A 105 1.26 -0.42 20.89
N VAL A 106 1.85 -1.59 20.74
CA VAL A 106 1.41 -2.54 19.72
C VAL A 106 0.08 -3.14 20.17
N LEU A 107 -0.99 -2.83 19.44
CA LEU A 107 -2.35 -3.30 19.78
C LEU A 107 -2.53 -4.76 19.36
N THR A 108 -3.46 -5.46 20.00
CA THR A 108 -4.05 -6.70 19.47
C THR A 108 -5.00 -6.36 18.30
N GLU A 109 -5.34 -7.35 17.48
CA GLU A 109 -6.33 -7.16 16.41
C GLU A 109 -7.64 -6.58 16.94
N LYS A 110 -8.13 -7.12 18.06
CA LYS A 110 -9.38 -6.65 18.68
C LYS A 110 -9.30 -5.17 19.06
N GLU A 111 -8.23 -4.76 19.74
CA GLU A 111 -8.01 -3.36 20.10
C GLU A 111 -7.88 -2.47 18.85
N PHE A 112 -7.16 -2.96 17.84
CA PHE A 112 -6.97 -2.24 16.59
C PHE A 112 -8.30 -1.97 15.86
N ARG A 113 -9.14 -2.99 15.70
CA ARG A 113 -10.46 -2.87 15.06
C ARG A 113 -11.41 -1.92 15.80
N GLN A 114 -11.27 -1.83 17.14
CA GLN A 114 -12.07 -0.93 17.97
C GLN A 114 -11.58 0.51 17.98
N SER A 115 -10.33 0.72 17.61
CA SER A 115 -9.71 2.05 17.56
C SER A 115 -10.07 2.76 16.26
N LYS A 116 -10.37 4.05 16.34
CA LYS A 116 -10.57 4.88 15.14
C LYS A 116 -9.33 5.73 14.89
N ILE A 117 -8.84 5.72 13.66
CA ILE A 117 -7.74 6.59 13.24
C ILE A 117 -8.22 8.03 13.34
N TYR A 118 -7.52 8.86 14.10
CA TYR A 118 -7.94 10.22 14.46
C TYR A 118 -9.36 10.29 15.06
N GLY A 119 -9.80 9.25 15.75
CA GLY A 119 -11.15 9.18 16.32
C GLY A 119 -12.29 9.05 15.29
N LYS A 120 -11.97 8.97 14.01
CA LYS A 120 -12.95 9.07 12.91
C LYS A 120 -12.85 7.92 11.90
N TYR A 121 -11.66 7.65 11.35
CA TYR A 121 -11.50 6.77 10.21
C TYR A 121 -11.41 5.31 10.61
N THR A 122 -11.82 4.43 9.72
CA THR A 122 -11.91 2.98 9.97
C THR A 122 -10.58 2.30 9.67
N PRO A 123 -9.94 1.70 10.68
CA PRO A 123 -8.76 0.86 10.48
C PRO A 123 -9.15 -0.44 9.75
N MET A 124 -8.21 -1.01 9.01
CA MET A 124 -8.41 -2.24 8.25
C MET A 124 -7.30 -3.23 8.57
N THR A 125 -7.65 -4.51 8.71
CA THR A 125 -6.67 -5.58 8.55
C THR A 125 -6.34 -5.75 7.06
N LEU A 126 -5.29 -6.51 6.76
CA LEU A 126 -4.97 -6.84 5.38
C LEU A 126 -6.09 -7.64 4.70
N GLU A 127 -6.75 -8.52 5.46
CA GLU A 127 -7.93 -9.25 4.98
C GLU A 127 -9.07 -8.29 4.60
N ASP A 128 -9.40 -7.34 5.47
CA ASP A 128 -10.42 -6.32 5.18
C ASP A 128 -10.09 -5.53 3.92
N PHE A 129 -8.80 -5.20 3.74
CA PHE A 129 -8.34 -4.48 2.57
C PHE A 129 -8.46 -5.31 1.28
N PHE A 130 -8.07 -6.58 1.30
CA PHE A 130 -8.24 -7.45 0.12
C PHE A 130 -9.72 -7.61 -0.24
N LEU A 131 -10.59 -7.77 0.75
CA LEU A 131 -12.03 -7.82 0.51
C LEU A 131 -12.55 -6.50 -0.10
N LEU A 132 -12.10 -5.36 0.42
CA LEU A 132 -12.43 -4.06 -0.17
C LEU A 132 -11.94 -3.95 -1.62
N LEU A 133 -10.70 -4.35 -1.90
CA LEU A 133 -10.07 -4.23 -3.21
C LEU A 133 -10.78 -5.03 -4.31
N LYS A 134 -11.57 -6.04 -3.97
CA LYS A 134 -12.40 -6.80 -4.94
C LYS A 134 -13.37 -5.89 -5.69
N ASP A 135 -13.93 -4.92 -5.01
CA ASP A 135 -14.94 -4.01 -5.58
C ASP A 135 -14.32 -2.92 -6.47
N TYR A 136 -12.99 -2.83 -6.52
CA TYR A 136 -12.23 -1.79 -7.24
C TYR A 136 -11.23 -2.41 -8.22
N PRO A 137 -11.70 -3.01 -9.33
CA PRO A 137 -10.89 -3.88 -10.20
C PRO A 137 -9.79 -3.15 -10.98
N ASP A 138 -9.80 -1.85 -11.05
CA ASP A 138 -8.80 -1.01 -11.72
C ASP A 138 -7.84 -0.31 -10.75
N ALA A 139 -7.96 -0.56 -9.44
CA ALA A 139 -7.00 -0.06 -8.44
C ALA A 139 -5.81 -1.03 -8.30
N TYR A 140 -4.60 -0.45 -8.30
CA TYR A 140 -3.33 -1.15 -8.07
C TYR A 140 -2.69 -0.66 -6.78
N VAL A 141 -2.01 -1.56 -6.07
CA VAL A 141 -1.51 -1.27 -4.74
C VAL A 141 -0.06 -1.73 -4.58
N LEU A 142 0.83 -0.79 -4.28
CA LEU A 142 2.17 -1.08 -3.79
C LEU A 142 2.07 -1.43 -2.30
N ILE A 143 2.68 -2.54 -1.91
CA ILE A 143 2.76 -2.91 -0.49
C ILE A 143 4.14 -2.58 0.03
N ASP A 144 4.17 -1.70 1.05
CA ASP A 144 5.34 -1.41 1.85
C ASP A 144 5.26 -2.17 3.19
N SER A 145 6.06 -3.24 3.33
CA SER A 145 6.14 -4.02 4.56
C SER A 145 7.03 -3.36 5.59
N LYS A 146 6.45 -2.84 6.66
CA LYS A 146 7.20 -2.19 7.75
C LYS A 146 7.90 -3.18 8.68
N GLN A 147 7.79 -4.47 8.39
CA GLN A 147 8.51 -5.55 9.09
C GLN A 147 9.79 -5.98 8.36
N TYR A 148 10.13 -5.32 7.25
CA TYR A 148 11.31 -5.68 6.47
C TYR A 148 12.62 -5.53 7.28
N SER A 149 13.60 -6.34 6.92
CA SER A 149 14.94 -6.24 7.46
C SER A 149 15.97 -6.41 6.35
N LEU A 150 16.82 -5.40 6.15
CA LEU A 150 17.94 -5.48 5.22
C LEU A 150 18.91 -6.63 5.54
N ARG A 151 18.94 -7.08 6.81
CA ARG A 151 19.79 -8.19 7.27
C ARG A 151 19.14 -9.54 7.15
N ASN A 152 17.81 -9.58 7.08
CA ASN A 152 17.03 -10.81 7.00
C ASN A 152 15.89 -10.66 6.00
N TYR A 153 16.25 -10.56 4.72
CA TYR A 153 15.28 -10.44 3.63
C TYR A 153 14.39 -11.70 3.47
N GLN A 154 14.83 -12.85 3.95
CA GLN A 154 14.04 -14.09 3.89
C GLN A 154 12.74 -13.92 4.69
N ARG A 155 12.80 -13.25 5.83
CA ARG A 155 11.59 -12.96 6.61
C ARG A 155 10.60 -12.10 5.82
N THR A 156 11.07 -11.13 5.04
CA THR A 156 10.18 -10.31 4.20
C THR A 156 9.52 -11.15 3.09
N LEU A 157 10.22 -12.16 2.56
CA LEU A 157 9.62 -13.11 1.62
C LEU A 157 8.56 -14.00 2.30
N GLU A 158 8.79 -14.40 3.55
CA GLU A 158 7.79 -15.10 4.36
C GLU A 158 6.56 -14.22 4.60
N ASP A 159 6.75 -12.94 4.90
CA ASP A 159 5.67 -11.98 5.06
C ASP A 159 4.83 -11.86 3.77
N TYR A 160 5.48 -11.87 2.60
CA TYR A 160 4.75 -11.89 1.32
C TYR A 160 3.99 -13.19 1.09
N SER A 161 4.48 -14.34 1.60
CA SER A 161 3.71 -15.59 1.62
C SER A 161 2.42 -15.45 2.41
N ASP A 162 2.51 -14.82 3.58
CA ASP A 162 1.34 -14.58 4.42
C ASP A 162 0.29 -13.73 3.66
N TYR A 163 0.73 -12.68 2.95
CA TYR A 163 -0.21 -11.85 2.18
C TYR A 163 -0.96 -12.66 1.11
N VAL A 164 -0.24 -13.53 0.40
CA VAL A 164 -0.84 -14.43 -0.59
C VAL A 164 -1.83 -15.38 0.06
N GLU A 165 -1.49 -15.96 1.19
CA GLU A 165 -2.36 -16.88 1.93
C GLU A 165 -3.62 -16.16 2.45
N ILE A 166 -3.47 -14.98 3.04
CA ILE A 166 -4.59 -14.16 3.51
C ILE A 166 -5.55 -13.83 2.36
N ALA A 167 -5.05 -13.37 1.23
CA ALA A 167 -5.90 -13.04 0.08
C ALA A 167 -6.68 -14.27 -0.42
N ARG A 168 -6.03 -15.43 -0.48
CA ARG A 168 -6.68 -16.69 -0.92
C ARG A 168 -7.72 -17.17 0.08
N ASN A 169 -7.40 -17.18 1.36
CA ASN A 169 -8.31 -17.62 2.42
C ASN A 169 -9.54 -16.71 2.53
N ALA A 170 -9.38 -15.42 2.26
CA ALA A 170 -10.48 -14.46 2.18
C ALA A 170 -11.33 -14.59 0.90
N GLY A 171 -10.98 -15.48 -0.03
CA GLY A 171 -11.64 -15.56 -1.33
C GLY A 171 -11.42 -14.31 -2.19
N ALA A 172 -10.27 -13.66 -2.03
CA ALA A 172 -9.85 -12.46 -2.74
C ALA A 172 -8.56 -12.67 -3.55
N GLY A 173 -8.23 -13.91 -3.89
CA GLY A 173 -6.97 -14.28 -4.56
C GLY A 173 -6.75 -13.57 -5.90
N GLU A 174 -7.82 -13.18 -6.62
CA GLU A 174 -7.74 -12.42 -7.86
C GLU A 174 -7.15 -11.01 -7.66
N THR A 175 -7.24 -10.45 -6.45
CA THR A 175 -6.66 -9.13 -6.14
C THR A 175 -5.14 -9.12 -6.21
N LEU A 176 -4.49 -10.28 -6.01
CA LEU A 176 -3.05 -10.43 -6.08
C LEU A 176 -2.45 -10.00 -7.43
N ASN A 177 -3.24 -10.06 -8.51
CA ASN A 177 -2.83 -9.57 -9.83
C ASN A 177 -2.63 -8.04 -9.88
N ARG A 178 -3.04 -7.34 -8.84
CA ARG A 178 -2.97 -5.88 -8.72
C ARG A 178 -2.13 -5.43 -7.53
N ILE A 179 -1.49 -6.38 -6.86
CA ILE A 179 -0.55 -6.12 -5.77
C ILE A 179 0.86 -6.04 -6.35
N ILE A 180 1.58 -5.02 -5.96
CA ILE A 180 2.94 -4.73 -6.39
C ILE A 180 3.82 -4.73 -5.13
N PRO A 181 4.58 -5.80 -4.87
CA PRO A 181 5.45 -5.84 -3.71
C PRO A 181 6.62 -4.88 -3.87
N GLU A 182 6.98 -4.19 -2.82
CA GLU A 182 8.21 -3.44 -2.75
C GLU A 182 9.39 -4.38 -2.41
N ILE A 183 10.49 -4.24 -3.14
CA ILE A 183 11.70 -5.03 -2.96
C ILE A 183 12.79 -4.12 -2.42
N TYR A 184 13.25 -4.38 -1.20
CA TYR A 184 14.20 -3.52 -0.48
C TYR A 184 15.66 -3.98 -0.66
N ASN A 185 15.88 -5.20 -1.18
CA ASN A 185 17.21 -5.78 -1.33
C ASN A 185 17.27 -6.63 -2.61
N GLU A 186 18.34 -6.50 -3.38
CA GLU A 186 18.54 -7.27 -4.62
C GLU A 186 18.44 -8.80 -4.41
N ALA A 187 18.83 -9.29 -3.24
CA ALA A 187 18.75 -10.70 -2.91
C ALA A 187 17.32 -11.23 -2.74
N MET A 188 16.33 -10.35 -2.56
CA MET A 188 14.90 -10.73 -2.50
C MET A 188 14.34 -11.07 -3.88
N PHE A 189 14.97 -10.56 -4.94
CA PHE A 189 14.45 -10.60 -6.29
C PHE A 189 14.13 -12.02 -6.79
N PRO A 190 15.06 -13.01 -6.70
CA PRO A 190 14.76 -14.35 -7.15
C PRO A 190 13.61 -15.01 -6.37
N GLY A 191 13.56 -14.82 -5.05
CA GLY A 191 12.50 -15.36 -4.20
C GLY A 191 11.15 -14.75 -4.51
N THR A 192 11.07 -13.42 -4.67
CA THR A 192 9.83 -12.73 -4.99
C THR A 192 9.27 -13.17 -6.35
N VAL A 193 10.12 -13.29 -7.36
CA VAL A 193 9.70 -13.72 -8.70
C VAL A 193 9.33 -15.21 -8.75
N MET A 194 10.05 -16.05 -8.02
CA MET A 194 9.81 -17.51 -8.06
C MET A 194 8.65 -17.96 -7.18
N LEU A 195 8.47 -17.32 -6.02
CA LEU A 195 7.46 -17.73 -5.05
C LEU A 195 6.09 -17.10 -5.31
N TYR A 196 6.06 -15.94 -5.97
CA TYR A 196 4.86 -15.15 -6.15
C TYR A 196 4.68 -14.73 -7.59
N SER A 197 3.57 -15.12 -8.18
CA SER A 197 3.17 -14.67 -9.51
C SER A 197 2.63 -13.23 -9.45
N PHE A 198 3.38 -12.31 -8.86
CA PHE A 198 3.03 -10.91 -8.92
C PHE A 198 3.24 -10.38 -10.35
N PRO A 199 2.31 -9.59 -10.88
CA PRO A 199 2.41 -9.06 -12.25
C PRO A 199 3.54 -8.05 -12.40
N SER A 200 3.99 -7.48 -11.30
CA SER A 200 5.03 -6.45 -11.23
C SER A 200 5.60 -6.33 -9.83
N TYR A 201 6.70 -5.58 -9.71
CA TYR A 201 7.33 -5.22 -8.43
C TYR A 201 7.98 -3.85 -8.58
N VAL A 202 8.19 -3.19 -7.45
CA VAL A 202 8.98 -1.95 -7.35
C VAL A 202 10.22 -2.25 -6.53
N TYR A 203 11.38 -1.88 -7.06
CA TYR A 203 12.65 -1.98 -6.34
C TYR A 203 12.95 -0.64 -5.67
N SER A 204 13.02 -0.64 -4.37
CA SER A 204 13.32 0.54 -3.56
C SER A 204 14.82 0.60 -3.27
N LEU A 205 15.47 1.65 -3.78
CA LEU A 205 16.86 1.96 -3.45
C LEU A 205 16.86 3.01 -2.34
N TRP A 206 16.71 2.58 -1.10
CA TRP A 206 17.05 3.41 0.04
C TRP A 206 18.54 3.22 0.35
N GLN A 207 19.35 4.20 -0.01
CA GLN A 207 20.72 4.30 0.44
C GLN A 207 20.81 5.16 1.69
#